data_47900542e6991386f4a89286b6fb3a60
#
_entry.id   47900542e6991386f4a89286b6fb3a60
#
_cell.length_a   1.000
_cell.length_b   1.000
_cell.length_c   1.000
_cell.angle_alpha   90.00
_cell.angle_beta   90.00
_cell.angle_gamma   90.00
#
_symmetry.space_group_name_H-M   'P 1'
#
loop_
_entity.id
_entity.type
_entity.pdbx_description
1 polymer ?
#
loop_
_entity_poly.entity_id
_entity_poly.type
_entity_poly.pdbx_seq_one_letter_code
_entity_poly.pdbx_strand_id
1 'polypeptide(L)'
;MRRTFFLMGLLLLALLPARAGHTPPKVTLRIHVQTTGEGQSTLEVAQIRVPPAGDTILIRAIPELSEIELIGVEQDANGLHLQFNHTGTVDLNAVTAQNQGRLMVVIIDGNVVYAPTIDTQISDGQLTIPHEMPPAIVQLLQQVAAQNVRKANRS
;
A
#
# COMPACT_ATOMS: atom_id res chain seq x y z
N MET A 1 -21.57 5.61 77.66
CA MET A 1 -20.51 4.91 76.94
C MET A 1 -21.07 4.56 75.55
N ARG A 2 -20.76 5.37 74.52
CA ARG A 2 -21.16 5.11 73.15
C ARG A 2 -19.89 4.97 72.29
N ARG A 3 -19.62 3.74 71.86
CA ARG A 3 -18.51 3.42 70.92
C ARG A 3 -18.98 3.62 69.50
N THR A 4 -18.52 4.64 68.81
CA THR A 4 -18.67 4.90 67.40
C THR A 4 -17.60 4.13 66.64
N PHE A 5 -17.99 3.11 65.88
CA PHE A 5 -17.11 2.43 64.90
C PHE A 5 -17.04 3.25 63.61
N PHE A 6 -15.87 3.79 63.26
CA PHE A 6 -15.60 4.40 61.96
C PHE A 6 -15.23 3.28 61.00
N LEU A 7 -16.10 2.97 60.04
CA LEU A 7 -15.79 2.09 58.93
C LEU A 7 -15.11 2.91 57.87
N MET A 8 -13.79 2.70 57.75
CA MET A 8 -12.97 3.30 56.68
C MET A 8 -13.06 2.42 55.42
N GLY A 9 -13.96 2.80 54.51
CA GLY A 9 -14.12 2.15 53.21
C GLY A 9 -12.91 2.45 52.31
N LEU A 10 -12.07 1.43 52.08
CA LEU A 10 -10.96 1.48 51.14
C LEU A 10 -11.49 1.38 49.69
N LEU A 11 -11.60 2.53 49.01
CA LEU A 11 -12.01 2.59 47.62
C LEU A 11 -10.81 2.17 46.72
N LEU A 12 -10.78 0.89 46.34
CA LEU A 12 -9.78 0.34 45.41
C LEU A 12 -10.13 0.78 44.00
N LEU A 13 -9.54 1.89 43.54
CA LEU A 13 -9.67 2.39 42.17
C LEU A 13 -8.84 1.47 41.26
N ALA A 14 -9.51 0.51 40.61
CA ALA A 14 -8.89 -0.34 39.59
C ALA A 14 -8.52 0.52 38.36
N LEU A 15 -7.26 0.84 38.21
CA LEU A 15 -6.70 1.38 36.97
C LEU A 15 -6.77 0.28 35.90
N LEU A 16 -7.83 0.29 35.09
CA LEU A 16 -7.87 -0.48 33.87
C LEU A 16 -6.82 0.12 32.89
N PRO A 17 -5.86 -0.66 32.40
CA PRO A 17 -4.97 -0.18 31.35
C PRO A 17 -5.80 0.12 30.12
N ALA A 18 -5.85 1.39 29.72
CA ALA A 18 -6.42 1.78 28.46
C ALA A 18 -5.64 1.05 27.36
N ARG A 19 -6.27 0.05 26.74
CA ARG A 19 -5.78 -0.56 25.52
C ARG A 19 -5.78 0.55 24.47
N ALA A 20 -4.62 1.14 24.23
CA ALA A 20 -4.40 2.00 23.07
C ALA A 20 -4.75 1.16 21.84
N GLY A 21 -5.91 1.44 21.24
CA GLY A 21 -6.32 0.81 20.01
C GLY A 21 -5.26 1.13 18.96
N HIS A 22 -4.49 0.12 18.55
CA HIS A 22 -3.54 0.25 17.45
C HIS A 22 -4.39 0.44 16.18
N THR A 23 -4.60 1.69 15.78
CA THR A 23 -5.15 1.99 14.47
C THR A 23 -4.12 1.50 13.44
N PRO A 24 -4.48 0.59 12.53
CA PRO A 24 -3.52 0.11 11.53
C PRO A 24 -3.03 1.29 10.70
N PRO A 25 -1.76 1.28 10.28
CA PRO A 25 -1.22 2.31 9.39
C PRO A 25 -2.06 2.39 8.12
N LYS A 26 -2.41 3.59 7.71
CA LYS A 26 -3.33 3.84 6.61
C LYS A 26 -2.58 4.52 5.49
N VAL A 27 -1.97 3.73 4.63
CA VAL A 27 -1.40 4.15 3.36
C VAL A 27 -1.95 3.24 2.28
N THR A 28 -2.26 3.79 1.11
CA THR A 28 -2.70 3.00 -0.04
C THR A 28 -1.61 2.96 -1.09
N LEU A 29 -1.38 1.78 -1.64
CA LEU A 29 -0.57 1.56 -2.84
C LEU A 29 -1.46 0.92 -3.89
N ARG A 30 -1.49 1.48 -5.10
CA ARG A 30 -2.24 0.94 -6.23
C ARG A 30 -1.36 0.95 -7.46
N ILE A 31 -1.29 -0.17 -8.16
CA ILE A 31 -0.62 -0.28 -9.44
C ILE A 31 -1.67 -0.58 -10.50
N HIS A 32 -1.77 0.28 -11.48
CA HIS A 32 -2.71 0.18 -12.57
C HIS A 32 -1.96 0.11 -13.91
N VAL A 33 -2.66 -0.35 -14.95
CA VAL A 33 -2.14 -0.34 -16.31
C VAL A 33 -3.02 0.52 -17.19
N GLN A 34 -2.38 1.27 -18.08
CA GLN A 34 -3.05 2.04 -19.13
C GLN A 34 -3.89 1.12 -20.01
N THR A 35 -5.09 1.57 -20.37
CA THR A 35 -5.98 0.88 -21.30
C THR A 35 -6.47 1.83 -22.39
N THR A 36 -6.90 1.27 -23.53
CA THR A 36 -7.58 2.02 -24.59
C THR A 36 -9.06 2.22 -24.30
N GLY A 37 -9.61 1.46 -23.34
CA GLY A 37 -11.04 1.45 -23.02
C GLY A 37 -11.89 0.68 -24.02
N GLU A 38 -11.29 0.12 -25.08
CA GLU A 38 -12.03 -0.64 -26.08
C GLU A 38 -12.61 -1.93 -25.48
N GLY A 39 -13.90 -2.16 -25.67
CA GLY A 39 -14.61 -3.32 -25.16
C GLY A 39 -14.83 -3.33 -23.63
N GLN A 40 -14.47 -2.25 -22.93
CA GLN A 40 -14.68 -2.12 -21.50
C GLN A 40 -15.85 -1.18 -21.19
N SER A 41 -16.57 -1.46 -20.11
CA SER A 41 -17.61 -0.55 -19.62
C SER A 41 -16.97 0.69 -18.97
N THR A 42 -17.72 1.79 -18.89
CA THR A 42 -17.27 3.02 -18.21
C THR A 42 -16.99 2.81 -16.72
N LEU A 43 -17.49 1.74 -16.12
CA LEU A 43 -17.22 1.36 -14.73
C LEU A 43 -15.90 0.61 -14.55
N GLU A 44 -15.33 0.08 -15.65
CA GLU A 44 -14.09 -0.69 -15.65
C GLU A 44 -12.86 0.17 -15.92
N VAL A 45 -13.05 1.43 -16.31
CA VAL A 45 -11.99 2.37 -16.62
C VAL A 45 -12.09 3.63 -15.77
N ALA A 46 -10.95 4.20 -15.40
CA ALA A 46 -10.84 5.48 -14.74
C ALA A 46 -9.91 6.40 -15.53
N GLN A 47 -10.15 7.70 -15.45
CA GLN A 47 -9.26 8.71 -16.01
C GLN A 47 -8.28 9.17 -14.95
N ILE A 48 -7.00 9.25 -15.30
CA ILE A 48 -5.99 9.75 -14.41
C ILE A 48 -5.03 10.70 -15.15
N ARG A 49 -4.57 11.73 -14.45
CA ARG A 49 -3.58 12.66 -14.97
C ARG A 49 -2.19 12.22 -14.56
N VAL A 50 -1.29 12.07 -15.52
CA VAL A 50 0.08 11.58 -15.30
C VAL A 50 1.07 12.75 -15.33
N PRO A 51 1.85 12.99 -14.25
CA PRO A 51 2.94 13.95 -14.24
C PRO A 51 4.12 13.48 -15.13
N PRO A 52 4.99 14.36 -15.60
CA PRO A 52 4.97 15.83 -15.46
C PRO A 52 4.14 16.52 -16.55
N ALA A 53 3.86 15.88 -17.67
CA ALA A 53 3.18 16.49 -18.81
C ALA A 53 1.71 16.84 -18.51
N GLY A 54 1.10 16.13 -17.56
CA GLY A 54 -0.28 16.34 -17.19
C GLY A 54 -1.27 15.70 -18.17
N ASP A 55 -0.81 14.78 -18.99
CA ASP A 55 -1.65 14.03 -19.93
C ASP A 55 -2.68 13.20 -19.18
N THR A 56 -3.91 13.19 -19.69
CA THR A 56 -4.98 12.35 -19.17
C THR A 56 -5.00 11.03 -19.91
N ILE A 57 -4.85 9.94 -19.18
CA ILE A 57 -4.92 8.59 -19.75
C ILE A 57 -6.06 7.80 -19.11
N LEU A 58 -6.48 6.72 -19.77
CA LEU A 58 -7.39 5.74 -19.22
C LEU A 58 -6.57 4.63 -18.54
N ILE A 59 -6.97 4.25 -17.35
CA ILE A 59 -6.45 3.09 -16.62
C ILE A 59 -7.59 2.13 -16.29
N ARG A 60 -7.28 0.87 -16.02
CA ARG A 60 -8.28 -0.04 -15.44
C ARG A 60 -8.67 0.47 -14.06
N ALA A 61 -9.96 0.47 -13.73
CA ALA A 61 -10.46 0.98 -12.44
C ALA A 61 -10.01 0.09 -11.27
N ILE A 62 -9.92 -1.23 -11.52
CA ILE A 62 -9.39 -2.19 -10.53
C ILE A 62 -7.87 -2.22 -10.67
N PRO A 63 -7.12 -2.02 -9.57
CA PRO A 63 -5.67 -2.13 -9.60
C PRO A 63 -5.22 -3.58 -9.84
N GLU A 64 -4.10 -3.73 -10.53
CA GLU A 64 -3.47 -5.04 -10.76
C GLU A 64 -2.76 -5.53 -9.49
N LEU A 65 -2.17 -4.61 -8.73
CA LEU A 65 -1.54 -4.87 -7.43
C LEU A 65 -1.91 -3.76 -6.44
N SER A 66 -1.83 -4.09 -5.17
CA SER A 66 -2.12 -3.18 -4.07
C SER A 66 -1.16 -3.34 -2.89
N GLU A 67 -1.34 -2.57 -1.84
CA GLU A 67 -0.57 -2.70 -0.61
C GLU A 67 -0.74 -4.06 0.09
N ILE A 68 -1.76 -4.85 -0.27
CA ILE A 68 -2.02 -6.18 0.33
C ILE A 68 -0.93 -7.18 -0.01
N GLU A 69 -0.38 -7.09 -1.22
CA GLU A 69 0.68 -7.97 -1.71
C GLU A 69 2.08 -7.52 -1.26
N LEU A 70 2.23 -6.32 -0.67
CA LEU A 70 3.50 -5.74 -0.28
C LEU A 70 4.09 -6.45 0.95
N ILE A 71 5.35 -6.91 0.85
CA ILE A 71 6.06 -7.61 1.94
C ILE A 71 7.40 -6.97 2.30
N GLY A 72 7.94 -6.09 1.47
CA GLY A 72 9.19 -5.39 1.72
C GLY A 72 9.20 -4.00 1.10
N VAL A 73 9.82 -3.05 1.79
CA VAL A 73 10.00 -1.67 1.33
C VAL A 73 11.35 -1.17 1.82
N GLU A 74 12.20 -0.80 0.88
CA GLU A 74 13.51 -0.21 1.15
C GLU A 74 13.69 1.06 0.32
N GLN A 75 14.41 2.04 0.85
CA GLN A 75 14.77 3.25 0.12
C GLN A 75 16.25 3.50 0.24
N ASP A 76 16.88 3.73 -0.90
CA ASP A 76 18.30 4.08 -1.01
C ASP A 76 18.51 5.23 -2.01
N ALA A 77 19.76 5.48 -2.42
CA ALA A 77 20.10 6.52 -3.38
C ALA A 77 19.54 6.25 -4.79
N ASN A 78 19.11 5.04 -5.13
CA ASN A 78 18.52 4.67 -6.41
C ASN A 78 16.99 4.82 -6.43
N GLY A 79 16.38 5.03 -5.28
CA GLY A 79 14.93 5.24 -5.12
C GLY A 79 14.26 4.33 -4.10
N LEU A 80 12.95 4.14 -4.28
CA LEU A 80 12.12 3.29 -3.46
C LEU A 80 11.96 1.92 -4.10
N HIS A 81 12.33 0.86 -3.38
CA HIS A 81 12.24 -0.53 -3.78
C HIS A 81 11.06 -1.19 -3.08
N LEU A 82 10.14 -1.73 -3.85
CA LEU A 82 8.96 -2.45 -3.38
C LEU A 82 9.13 -3.93 -3.67
N GLN A 83 8.94 -4.79 -2.66
CA GLN A 83 8.96 -6.23 -2.79
C GLN A 83 7.56 -6.79 -2.55
N PHE A 84 7.07 -7.59 -3.49
CA PHE A 84 5.76 -8.22 -3.42
C PHE A 84 5.86 -9.69 -3.00
N ASN A 85 4.79 -10.20 -2.40
CA ASN A 85 4.64 -11.61 -2.04
C ASN A 85 4.48 -12.48 -3.31
N HIS A 86 4.32 -13.79 -3.14
CA HIS A 86 4.20 -14.72 -4.27
C HIS A 86 3.04 -14.35 -5.22
N THR A 87 1.87 -14.00 -4.70
CA THR A 87 0.71 -13.59 -5.53
C THR A 87 1.05 -12.32 -6.30
N GLY A 88 1.53 -11.27 -5.64
CA GLY A 88 1.93 -10.04 -6.30
C GLY A 88 3.07 -10.21 -7.29
N THR A 89 4.00 -11.15 -7.05
CA THR A 89 5.05 -11.50 -8.04
C THR A 89 4.45 -12.11 -9.30
N VAL A 90 3.50 -13.03 -9.16
CA VAL A 90 2.81 -13.67 -10.31
C VAL A 90 2.01 -12.62 -11.08
N ASP A 91 1.27 -11.75 -10.38
CA ASP A 91 0.45 -10.71 -10.99
C ASP A 91 1.31 -9.66 -11.70
N LEU A 92 2.42 -9.20 -11.08
CA LEU A 92 3.36 -8.25 -11.68
C LEU A 92 4.01 -8.83 -12.94
N ASN A 93 4.39 -10.11 -12.89
CA ASN A 93 4.95 -10.83 -14.03
C ASN A 93 3.93 -10.89 -15.19
N ALA A 94 2.72 -11.34 -14.92
CA ALA A 94 1.66 -11.46 -15.93
C ALA A 94 1.29 -10.10 -16.55
N VAL A 95 1.12 -9.09 -15.71
CA VAL A 95 0.78 -7.73 -16.12
C VAL A 95 1.86 -7.13 -17.02
N THR A 96 3.13 -7.24 -16.63
CA THR A 96 4.24 -6.66 -17.41
C THR A 96 4.50 -7.44 -18.70
N ALA A 97 4.29 -8.76 -18.72
CA ALA A 97 4.39 -9.56 -19.94
C ALA A 97 3.30 -9.22 -20.97
N GLN A 98 2.05 -8.99 -20.51
CA GLN A 98 0.89 -8.81 -21.37
C GLN A 98 0.68 -7.35 -21.85
N ASN A 99 1.30 -6.38 -21.19
CA ASN A 99 1.03 -4.96 -21.41
C ASN A 99 2.29 -4.16 -21.82
N GLN A 100 3.22 -4.80 -22.52
CA GLN A 100 4.40 -4.10 -23.06
C GLN A 100 3.99 -2.93 -23.96
N GLY A 101 4.71 -1.82 -23.83
CA GLY A 101 4.44 -0.57 -24.54
C GLY A 101 3.36 0.31 -23.90
N ARG A 102 2.65 -0.16 -22.86
CA ARG A 102 1.67 0.62 -22.10
C ARG A 102 2.30 1.22 -20.86
N LEU A 103 1.66 2.24 -20.28
CA LEU A 103 2.08 2.80 -19.01
C LEU A 103 1.61 1.93 -17.85
N MET A 104 2.51 1.67 -16.91
CA MET A 104 2.20 1.18 -15.57
C MET A 104 2.15 2.38 -14.62
N VAL A 105 1.01 2.58 -13.96
CA VAL A 105 0.78 3.77 -13.11
C VAL A 105 0.80 3.36 -11.65
N VAL A 106 1.77 3.88 -10.91
CA VAL A 106 1.90 3.65 -9.45
C VAL A 106 1.32 4.84 -8.71
N ILE A 107 0.34 4.56 -7.86
CA ILE A 107 -0.39 5.54 -7.06
C ILE A 107 -0.18 5.23 -5.59
N ILE A 108 0.31 6.23 -4.84
CA ILE A 108 0.44 6.15 -3.39
C ILE A 108 -0.38 7.28 -2.78
N ASP A 109 -1.29 6.94 -1.84
CA ASP A 109 -2.23 7.88 -1.21
C ASP A 109 -2.97 8.78 -2.20
N GLY A 110 -3.40 8.19 -3.32
CA GLY A 110 -4.14 8.89 -4.37
C GLY A 110 -3.28 9.76 -5.29
N ASN A 111 -1.97 9.83 -5.10
CA ASN A 111 -1.05 10.59 -5.94
C ASN A 111 -0.30 9.66 -6.88
N VAL A 112 -0.25 10.01 -8.16
CA VAL A 112 0.62 9.31 -9.13
C VAL A 112 2.06 9.66 -8.81
N VAL A 113 2.82 8.65 -8.41
CA VAL A 113 4.23 8.82 -8.03
C VAL A 113 5.19 8.32 -9.11
N TYR A 114 4.74 7.40 -9.96
CA TYR A 114 5.57 6.84 -11.03
C TYR A 114 4.68 6.28 -12.15
N ALA A 115 5.07 6.51 -13.40
CA ALA A 115 4.30 6.03 -14.54
C ALA A 115 5.23 5.65 -15.71
N PRO A 116 6.02 4.56 -15.59
CA PRO A 116 6.91 4.11 -16.65
C PRO A 116 6.14 3.42 -17.78
N THR A 117 6.71 3.45 -18.99
CA THR A 117 6.35 2.50 -20.02
C THR A 117 6.87 1.11 -19.63
N ILE A 118 6.02 0.10 -19.77
CA ILE A 118 6.41 -1.30 -19.56
C ILE A 118 7.23 -1.74 -20.78
N ASP A 119 8.53 -1.83 -20.64
CA ASP A 119 9.47 -2.23 -21.69
C ASP A 119 10.01 -3.66 -21.48
N THR A 120 9.99 -4.12 -20.24
CA THR A 120 10.48 -5.46 -19.85
C THR A 120 9.51 -6.15 -18.90
N GLN A 121 9.57 -7.49 -18.92
CA GLN A 121 8.83 -8.32 -17.98
C GLN A 121 9.53 -8.32 -16.63
N ILE A 122 8.76 -8.12 -15.54
CA ILE A 122 9.25 -8.16 -14.16
C ILE A 122 8.83 -9.49 -13.54
N SER A 123 9.79 -10.38 -13.27
CA SER A 123 9.51 -11.74 -12.78
C SER A 123 10.00 -12.03 -11.36
N ASP A 124 10.75 -11.11 -10.77
CA ASP A 124 11.32 -11.23 -9.42
C ASP A 124 10.43 -10.66 -8.31
N GLY A 125 9.29 -10.04 -8.69
CA GLY A 125 8.37 -9.41 -7.76
C GLY A 125 8.91 -8.12 -7.14
N GLN A 126 9.90 -7.49 -7.78
CA GLN A 126 10.46 -6.22 -7.33
C GLN A 126 10.07 -5.08 -8.28
N LEU A 127 9.67 -3.96 -7.71
CA LEU A 127 9.42 -2.73 -8.45
C LEU A 127 10.21 -1.59 -7.84
N THR A 128 11.03 -0.92 -8.66
CA THR A 128 11.78 0.26 -8.23
C THR A 128 11.15 1.53 -8.77
N ILE A 129 10.87 2.46 -7.88
CA ILE A 129 10.48 3.83 -8.19
C ILE A 129 11.75 4.69 -8.12
N PRO A 130 12.29 5.22 -9.26
CA PRO A 130 13.65 5.77 -9.32
C PRO A 130 13.76 7.20 -8.77
N HIS A 131 13.14 7.46 -7.64
CA HIS A 131 13.26 8.71 -6.89
C HIS A 131 12.91 8.49 -5.44
N GLU A 132 13.38 9.38 -4.58
CA GLU A 132 13.12 9.35 -3.16
C GLU A 132 11.66 9.72 -2.85
N MET A 133 11.08 9.02 -1.90
CA MET A 133 9.77 9.31 -1.34
C MET A 133 9.90 9.96 0.04
N PRO A 134 8.93 10.77 0.47
CA PRO A 134 8.92 11.33 1.81
C PRO A 134 9.08 10.23 2.88
N PRO A 135 9.96 10.40 3.88
CA PRO A 135 10.23 9.38 4.91
C PRO A 135 8.98 8.89 5.63
N ALA A 136 7.99 9.76 5.83
CA ALA A 136 6.72 9.39 6.45
C ALA A 136 5.94 8.35 5.63
N ILE A 137 5.92 8.49 4.30
CA ILE A 137 5.28 7.54 3.38
C ILE A 137 6.02 6.21 3.39
N VAL A 138 7.36 6.25 3.32
CA VAL A 138 8.20 5.05 3.39
C VAL A 138 7.94 4.27 4.68
N GLN A 139 7.92 4.94 5.83
CA GLN A 139 7.62 4.32 7.12
C GLN A 139 6.24 3.66 7.16
N LEU A 140 5.21 4.31 6.60
CA LEU A 140 3.86 3.75 6.54
C LEU A 140 3.82 2.49 5.65
N LEU A 141 4.45 2.52 4.47
CA LEU A 141 4.55 1.37 3.59
C LEU A 141 5.31 0.20 4.25
N GLN A 142 6.41 0.48 4.96
CA GLN A 142 7.16 -0.51 5.75
C GLN A 142 6.29 -1.15 6.85
N GLN A 143 5.47 -0.36 7.53
CA GLN A 143 4.54 -0.87 8.55
C GLN A 143 3.48 -1.79 7.92
N VAL A 144 2.93 -1.43 6.76
CA VAL A 144 1.98 -2.27 6.01
C VAL A 144 2.65 -3.59 5.60
N ALA A 145 3.83 -3.53 5.00
CA ALA A 145 4.59 -4.71 4.61
C ALA A 145 4.84 -5.66 5.80
N ALA A 146 5.30 -5.11 6.93
CA ALA A 146 5.52 -5.88 8.15
C ALA A 146 4.23 -6.53 8.71
N GLN A 147 3.08 -5.86 8.57
CA GLN A 147 1.78 -6.44 8.95
C GLN A 147 1.37 -7.60 8.04
N ASN A 148 1.59 -7.47 6.73
CA ASN A 148 1.27 -8.51 5.76
C ASN A 148 2.10 -9.78 6.02
N VAL A 149 3.40 -9.63 6.27
CA VAL A 149 4.28 -10.76 6.65
C VAL A 149 3.79 -11.45 7.92
N ARG A 150 3.39 -10.67 8.95
CA ARG A 150 2.85 -11.24 10.20
C ARG A 150 1.53 -11.99 9.99
N LYS A 151 0.67 -11.51 9.10
CA LYS A 151 -0.59 -12.18 8.76
C LYS A 151 -0.33 -13.51 8.04
N ALA A 152 0.56 -13.50 7.04
CA ALA A 152 0.93 -14.71 6.30
C ALA A 152 1.50 -15.81 7.20
N ASN A 153 2.29 -15.45 8.21
CA ASN A 153 2.88 -16.41 9.15
C ASN A 153 1.89 -16.98 10.19
N ARG A 154 0.65 -16.51 10.21
CA ARG A 154 -0.40 -16.96 11.14
C ARG A 154 -1.47 -17.82 10.47
N SER A 155 -1.45 -17.92 9.15
CA SER A 155 -2.37 -18.71 8.32
C SER A 155 -1.82 -20.09 8.04
#